data_c57772a699b93327fa0446b76eaac868
#
_entry.id   c57772a699b93327fa0446b76eaac868
#
_cell.length_a   1.000
_cell.length_b   1.000
_cell.length_c   1.000
_cell.angle_alpha   90.00
_cell.angle_beta   90.00
_cell.angle_gamma   90.00
#
_symmetry.space_group_name_H-M   'P 1'
#
loop_
_entity.id
_entity.type
_entity.pdbx_description
1 polymer ?
#
loop_
_entity_poly.entity_id
_entity_poly.type
_entity_poly.pdbx_seq_one_letter_code
_entity_poly.pdbx_strand_id
1 'polypeptide(L)'
;GQYPEYTTISYPKPGTNNPVVKIGILDVESGKNQWVDLGGKNGLIPRIYWTANPGELAVVWMNREQTEMKLYFYDVSSQEKRLIMEEKSDDGWIDIFSLFSDANNYFFFPPDRNEFFRMSDKNGFNHIYRYDYDGNLVNQVTEGDWEVTQVLSINTEIETIYYESTEAGSLERHLYSIRFDGTDKVQYSNSPG
;
A
#
# COMPACT_ATOMS: atom_id res chain seq x y z
N GLY A 1 18.35 -33.16 9.02
CA GLY A 1 19.65 -33.73 9.38
C GLY A 1 20.09 -33.28 10.76
N GLN A 2 21.07 -33.92 11.36
CA GLN A 2 21.63 -33.56 12.67
C GLN A 2 22.44 -32.24 12.64
N TYR A 3 22.78 -31.76 11.45
CA TYR A 3 23.58 -30.56 11.26
C TYR A 3 22.74 -29.55 10.44
N PRO A 4 22.75 -28.25 10.83
CA PRO A 4 22.06 -27.21 10.08
C PRO A 4 22.75 -26.99 8.73
N GLU A 5 21.95 -26.80 7.68
CA GLU A 5 22.45 -26.24 6.42
C GLU A 5 22.48 -24.72 6.53
N TYR A 6 23.59 -24.11 6.09
CA TYR A 6 23.77 -22.66 6.09
C TYR A 6 23.55 -22.13 4.67
N THR A 7 22.66 -21.17 4.53
CA THR A 7 22.51 -20.40 3.30
C THR A 7 23.12 -19.02 3.51
N THR A 8 24.07 -18.63 2.67
CA THR A 8 24.63 -17.29 2.70
C THR A 8 23.78 -16.38 1.82
N ILE A 9 23.21 -15.34 2.44
CA ILE A 9 22.47 -14.29 1.73
C ILE A 9 23.22 -12.98 1.83
N SER A 10 23.18 -12.19 0.74
CA SER A 10 23.68 -10.82 0.75
C SER A 10 22.62 -9.91 1.35
N TYR A 11 22.95 -9.26 2.46
CA TYR A 11 22.07 -8.34 3.16
C TYR A 11 22.79 -7.02 3.41
N PRO A 12 22.21 -5.86 3.01
CA PRO A 12 22.81 -4.55 3.28
C PRO A 12 22.83 -4.27 4.78
N LYS A 13 24.01 -4.02 5.32
CA LYS A 13 24.19 -3.65 6.74
C LYS A 13 24.16 -2.14 6.90
N PRO A 14 23.91 -1.60 8.11
CA PRO A 14 24.05 -0.17 8.40
C PRO A 14 25.40 0.36 7.90
N GLY A 15 25.36 1.51 7.18
CA GLY A 15 26.54 2.12 6.57
C GLY A 15 26.92 1.59 5.17
N THR A 16 26.26 0.55 4.67
CA THR A 16 26.45 0.08 3.27
C THR A 16 25.43 0.71 2.32
N ASN A 17 25.73 0.68 1.02
CA ASN A 17 24.81 1.13 -0.01
C ASN A 17 23.63 0.16 -0.15
N ASN A 18 22.43 0.70 -0.36
CA ASN A 18 21.28 -0.10 -0.78
C ASN A 18 21.46 -0.59 -2.22
N PRO A 19 20.85 -1.73 -2.59
CA PRO A 19 20.78 -2.15 -3.97
C PRO A 19 20.04 -1.11 -4.82
N VAL A 20 20.47 -0.93 -6.06
CA VAL A 20 19.73 -0.11 -7.04
C VAL A 20 18.66 -1.00 -7.67
N VAL A 21 17.41 -0.67 -7.42
CA VAL A 21 16.24 -1.40 -7.93
C VAL A 21 15.67 -0.66 -9.14
N LYS A 22 15.21 -1.41 -10.15
CA LYS A 22 14.55 -0.90 -11.35
C LYS A 22 13.26 -1.66 -11.60
N ILE A 23 12.27 -1.00 -12.19
CA ILE A 23 11.03 -1.64 -12.64
C ILE A 23 11.14 -1.89 -14.14
N GLY A 24 10.95 -3.14 -14.55
CA GLY A 24 10.83 -3.52 -15.95
C GLY A 24 9.40 -3.97 -16.26
N ILE A 25 8.87 -3.52 -17.39
CA ILE A 25 7.58 -3.94 -17.92
C ILE A 25 7.86 -4.77 -19.17
N LEU A 26 7.44 -6.04 -19.15
CA LEU A 26 7.61 -6.97 -20.26
C LEU A 26 6.25 -7.14 -20.97
N ASP A 27 6.24 -6.83 -22.27
CA ASP A 27 5.16 -7.23 -23.16
C ASP A 27 5.33 -8.70 -23.52
N VAL A 28 4.38 -9.53 -23.07
CA VAL A 28 4.50 -11.00 -23.18
C VAL A 28 4.29 -11.51 -24.62
N GLU A 29 3.62 -10.74 -25.47
CA GLU A 29 3.38 -11.14 -26.87
C GLU A 29 4.58 -10.82 -27.74
N SER A 30 5.13 -9.61 -27.62
CA SER A 30 6.26 -9.17 -28.44
C SER A 30 7.63 -9.49 -27.84
N GLY A 31 7.70 -9.83 -26.54
CA GLY A 31 8.93 -10.02 -25.79
C GLY A 31 9.73 -8.73 -25.55
N LYS A 32 9.14 -7.56 -25.82
CA LYS A 32 9.80 -6.28 -25.60
C LYS A 32 9.79 -5.91 -24.12
N ASN A 33 10.93 -5.43 -23.64
CA ASN A 33 11.10 -4.94 -22.29
C ASN A 33 11.25 -3.42 -22.27
N GLN A 34 10.57 -2.75 -21.37
CA GLN A 34 10.60 -1.32 -21.13
C GLN A 34 10.99 -1.04 -19.68
N TRP A 35 11.93 -0.13 -19.44
CA TRP A 35 12.33 0.28 -18.12
C TRP A 35 11.58 1.55 -17.70
N VAL A 36 11.02 1.53 -16.48
CA VAL A 36 10.34 2.69 -15.89
C VAL A 36 11.38 3.65 -15.32
N ASP A 37 11.37 4.90 -15.80
CA ASP A 37 12.21 5.97 -15.26
C ASP A 37 11.41 6.82 -14.26
N LEU A 38 11.73 6.68 -12.99
CA LEU A 38 11.16 7.52 -11.92
C LEU A 38 11.95 8.81 -11.68
N GLY A 39 13.07 9.03 -12.40
CA GLY A 39 13.85 10.27 -12.36
C GLY A 39 14.62 10.49 -11.06
N GLY A 40 14.76 9.48 -10.21
CA GLY A 40 15.50 9.54 -8.94
C GLY A 40 16.59 8.48 -8.85
N LYS A 41 17.74 8.82 -8.24
CA LYS A 41 18.87 7.90 -8.16
C LYS A 41 18.92 7.05 -6.89
N ASN A 42 18.27 7.47 -5.79
CA ASN A 42 18.41 6.84 -4.47
C ASN A 42 17.05 6.76 -3.79
N GLY A 43 16.31 5.71 -4.05
CA GLY A 43 15.04 5.46 -3.37
C GLY A 43 14.72 3.98 -3.31
N LEU A 44 13.76 3.65 -2.50
CA LEU A 44 13.17 2.34 -2.38
C LEU A 44 11.92 2.29 -3.27
N ILE A 45 11.64 1.13 -3.83
CA ILE A 45 10.39 0.84 -4.54
C ILE A 45 9.73 -0.32 -3.80
N PRO A 46 9.03 -0.04 -2.71
CA PRO A 46 8.47 -1.11 -1.89
C PRO A 46 7.29 -1.81 -2.54
N ARG A 47 6.51 -1.13 -3.37
CA ARG A 47 5.30 -1.69 -3.99
C ARG A 47 5.04 -1.12 -5.37
N ILE A 48 4.44 -1.96 -6.21
CA ILE A 48 3.88 -1.61 -7.52
C ILE A 48 2.51 -2.28 -7.67
N TYR A 49 1.58 -1.61 -8.36
CA TYR A 49 0.24 -2.10 -8.63
C TYR A 49 -0.20 -1.73 -10.04
N TRP A 50 -1.02 -2.54 -10.68
CA TRP A 50 -1.79 -2.08 -11.83
C TRP A 50 -2.99 -1.26 -11.32
N THR A 51 -3.30 -0.16 -11.99
CA THR A 51 -4.49 0.63 -11.71
C THR A 51 -5.70 0.09 -12.49
N ALA A 52 -6.87 0.71 -12.33
CA ALA A 52 -8.04 0.38 -13.15
C ALA A 52 -7.85 0.77 -14.63
N ASN A 53 -6.94 1.70 -14.92
CA ASN A 53 -6.65 2.11 -16.29
C ASN A 53 -5.71 1.09 -16.95
N PRO A 54 -6.10 0.49 -18.08
CA PRO A 54 -5.24 -0.44 -18.81
C PRO A 54 -3.91 0.22 -19.20
N GLY A 55 -2.80 -0.43 -18.86
CA GLY A 55 -1.45 0.08 -19.16
C GLY A 55 -0.96 1.20 -18.24
N GLU A 56 -1.62 1.44 -17.10
CA GLU A 56 -1.14 2.38 -16.09
C GLU A 56 -0.67 1.66 -14.82
N LEU A 57 0.58 1.90 -14.43
CA LEU A 57 1.23 1.31 -13.27
C LEU A 57 1.32 2.32 -12.12
N ALA A 58 0.79 1.97 -10.96
CA ALA A 58 1.02 2.71 -9.72
C ALA A 58 2.33 2.24 -9.08
N VAL A 59 3.20 3.18 -8.76
CA VAL A 59 4.52 2.93 -8.17
C VAL A 59 4.65 3.71 -6.87
N VAL A 60 4.86 3.00 -5.78
CA VAL A 60 5.20 3.59 -4.49
C VAL A 60 6.71 3.72 -4.43
N TRP A 61 7.17 4.94 -4.23
CA TRP A 61 8.57 5.29 -4.03
C TRP A 61 8.78 5.88 -2.63
N MET A 62 9.91 5.57 -2.01
CA MET A 62 10.31 6.17 -0.73
C MET A 62 11.77 6.60 -0.77
N ASN A 63 12.12 7.64 0.00
CA ASN A 63 13.50 7.93 0.30
C ASN A 63 14.10 6.82 1.20
N ARG A 64 15.43 6.81 1.36
CA ARG A 64 16.13 5.79 2.15
C ARG A 64 15.72 5.80 3.63
N GLU A 65 15.48 6.98 4.16
CA GLU A 65 15.08 7.23 5.55
C GLU A 65 13.63 6.86 5.82
N GLN A 66 12.85 6.59 4.76
CA GLN A 66 11.41 6.30 4.81
C GLN A 66 10.59 7.43 5.44
N THR A 67 11.08 8.65 5.38
CA THR A 67 10.40 9.86 5.86
C THR A 67 9.66 10.59 4.75
N GLU A 68 9.85 10.19 3.50
CA GLU A 68 9.17 10.72 2.32
C GLU A 68 8.67 9.56 1.46
N MET A 69 7.37 9.57 1.16
CA MET A 69 6.71 8.62 0.26
C MET A 69 6.05 9.37 -0.88
N LYS A 70 6.17 8.81 -2.09
CA LYS A 70 5.50 9.29 -3.29
C LYS A 70 4.79 8.16 -3.98
N LEU A 71 3.56 8.43 -4.42
CA LEU A 71 2.81 7.58 -5.32
C LEU A 71 2.85 8.20 -6.72
N TYR A 72 3.41 7.48 -7.67
CA TYR A 72 3.40 7.86 -9.08
C TYR A 72 2.48 6.93 -9.88
N PHE A 73 1.75 7.49 -10.84
CA PHE A 73 1.16 6.71 -11.93
C PHE A 73 2.04 6.86 -13.17
N TYR A 74 2.34 5.75 -13.81
CA TYR A 74 3.18 5.65 -14.99
C TYR A 74 2.38 5.02 -16.13
N ASP A 75 2.20 5.76 -17.20
CA ASP A 75 1.56 5.26 -18.42
C ASP A 75 2.60 4.53 -19.29
N VAL A 76 2.31 3.27 -19.60
CA VAL A 76 3.21 2.37 -20.33
C VAL A 76 3.38 2.80 -21.76
N SER A 77 2.35 3.37 -22.37
CA SER A 77 2.34 3.75 -23.79
C SER A 77 3.07 5.06 -24.07
N SER A 78 2.81 6.09 -23.26
CA SER A 78 3.45 7.40 -23.38
C SER A 78 4.80 7.48 -22.68
N GLN A 79 5.07 6.58 -21.75
CA GLN A 79 6.24 6.58 -20.84
C GLN A 79 6.28 7.80 -19.91
N GLU A 80 5.15 8.42 -19.69
CA GLU A 80 5.03 9.56 -18.80
C GLU A 80 4.63 9.11 -17.39
N LYS A 81 5.15 9.82 -16.40
CA LYS A 81 4.75 9.65 -15.00
C LYS A 81 4.03 10.88 -14.47
N ARG A 82 3.08 10.65 -13.60
CA ARG A 82 2.32 11.67 -12.89
C ARG A 82 2.46 11.45 -11.39
N LEU A 83 2.81 12.49 -10.63
CA LEU A 83 2.79 12.44 -9.16
C LEU A 83 1.34 12.54 -8.71
N ILE A 84 0.88 11.53 -7.96
CA ILE A 84 -0.49 11.45 -7.44
C ILE A 84 -0.54 11.90 -5.99
N MET A 85 0.43 11.46 -5.19
CA MET A 85 0.45 11.72 -3.76
C MET A 85 1.88 11.87 -3.28
N GLU A 86 2.08 12.79 -2.33
CA GLU A 86 3.31 12.91 -1.55
C GLU A 86 2.95 12.96 -0.07
N GLU A 87 3.70 12.22 0.74
CA GLU A 87 3.62 12.27 2.19
C GLU A 87 5.00 12.44 2.78
N LYS A 88 5.10 13.26 3.82
CA LYS A 88 6.33 13.49 4.59
C LYS A 88 6.03 13.36 6.07
N SER A 89 6.98 12.79 6.79
CA SER A 89 6.96 12.69 8.24
C SER A 89 8.24 13.31 8.81
N ASP A 90 8.07 14.21 9.76
CA ASP A 90 9.19 14.84 10.48
C ASP A 90 9.52 14.10 11.79
N ASP A 91 8.59 13.28 12.29
CA ASP A 91 8.66 12.63 13.60
C ASP A 91 9.02 11.13 13.56
N GLY A 92 9.04 10.54 12.39
CA GLY A 92 9.31 9.10 12.24
C GLY A 92 9.28 8.64 10.79
N TRP A 93 9.29 7.34 10.57
CA TRP A 93 9.14 6.78 9.23
C TRP A 93 7.66 6.62 8.87
N ILE A 94 7.37 6.67 7.58
CA ILE A 94 6.05 6.38 7.02
C ILE A 94 5.94 4.87 6.90
N ASP A 95 4.97 4.27 7.59
CA ASP A 95 4.73 2.84 7.51
C ASP A 95 3.86 2.50 6.28
N ILE A 96 4.36 1.56 5.49
CA ILE A 96 3.66 0.97 4.33
C ILE A 96 3.80 -0.54 4.31
N PHE A 97 4.27 -1.13 5.41
CA PHE A 97 4.62 -2.52 5.49
C PHE A 97 4.39 -3.07 6.89
N SER A 98 3.57 -4.10 7.03
CA SER A 98 3.46 -4.85 8.28
C SER A 98 4.43 -6.02 8.29
N LEU A 99 5.34 -6.05 9.27
CA LEU A 99 6.24 -7.18 9.49
C LEU A 99 5.54 -8.43 10.05
N PHE A 100 4.33 -8.26 10.59
CA PHE A 100 3.63 -9.27 11.35
C PHE A 100 2.36 -9.78 10.66
N SER A 101 2.04 -9.28 9.48
CA SER A 101 0.86 -9.67 8.71
C SER A 101 1.28 -10.12 7.31
N ASP A 102 0.74 -11.24 6.85
CA ASP A 102 0.87 -11.68 5.45
C ASP A 102 0.15 -10.73 4.47
N ALA A 103 -0.73 -9.88 4.98
CA ALA A 103 -1.45 -8.86 4.22
C ALA A 103 -0.64 -7.56 4.16
N ASN A 104 0.40 -7.56 3.36
CA ASN A 104 1.33 -6.46 3.19
C ASN A 104 0.83 -5.36 2.22
N ASN A 105 -0.47 -5.13 2.13
CA ASN A 105 -1.03 -4.13 1.25
C ASN A 105 -1.51 -2.93 2.05
N TYR A 106 -0.92 -1.77 1.78
CA TYR A 106 -1.36 -0.46 2.28
C TYR A 106 -2.06 0.36 1.21
N PHE A 107 -2.01 -0.10 -0.06
CA PHE A 107 -2.72 0.50 -1.19
C PHE A 107 -3.57 -0.56 -1.89
N PHE A 108 -4.79 -0.18 -2.24
CA PHE A 108 -5.75 -1.05 -2.90
C PHE A 108 -6.34 -0.31 -4.10
N PHE A 109 -6.19 -0.88 -5.28
CA PHE A 109 -6.65 -0.34 -6.55
C PHE A 109 -7.76 -1.24 -7.10
N PRO A 110 -9.05 -0.92 -6.85
CA PRO A 110 -10.15 -1.66 -7.44
C PRO A 110 -10.06 -1.59 -8.98
N PRO A 111 -10.26 -2.72 -9.70
CA PRO A 111 -10.01 -2.78 -11.14
C PRO A 111 -11.05 -2.06 -12.01
N ASP A 112 -12.18 -1.69 -11.43
CA ASP A 112 -13.36 -1.11 -12.09
C ASP A 112 -13.63 0.35 -11.72
N ARG A 113 -12.73 0.99 -10.95
CA ARG A 113 -12.91 2.35 -10.44
C ARG A 113 -11.64 3.18 -10.51
N ASN A 114 -11.75 4.43 -10.90
CA ASN A 114 -10.64 5.40 -10.89
C ASN A 114 -10.47 6.03 -9.50
N GLU A 115 -10.34 5.16 -8.51
CA GLU A 115 -10.09 5.51 -7.12
C GLU A 115 -9.22 4.45 -6.45
N PHE A 116 -8.59 4.81 -5.34
CA PHE A 116 -7.84 3.85 -4.54
C PHE A 116 -8.07 4.08 -3.06
N PHE A 117 -7.83 3.02 -2.29
CA PHE A 117 -7.86 3.08 -0.83
C PHE A 117 -6.44 2.95 -0.31
N ARG A 118 -6.16 3.65 0.78
CA ARG A 118 -4.88 3.61 1.45
C ARG A 118 -5.07 3.45 2.94
N MET A 119 -4.29 2.55 3.56
CA MET A 119 -4.12 2.51 4.99
C MET A 119 -3.00 3.48 5.39
N SER A 120 -3.23 4.29 6.42
CA SER A 120 -2.25 5.27 6.93
C SER A 120 -2.54 5.60 8.38
N ASP A 121 -1.47 5.78 9.16
CA ASP A 121 -1.47 6.21 10.56
C ASP A 121 -1.29 7.73 10.74
N LYS A 122 -1.43 8.49 9.66
CA LYS A 122 -1.20 9.95 9.62
C LYS A 122 -1.96 10.77 10.68
N ASN A 123 -3.04 10.20 11.24
CA ASN A 123 -3.84 10.81 12.29
C ASN A 123 -3.64 10.15 13.67
N GLY A 124 -2.55 9.36 13.86
CA GLY A 124 -2.18 8.71 15.10
C GLY A 124 -2.55 7.23 15.18
N PHE A 125 -3.56 6.78 14.44
CA PHE A 125 -3.97 5.37 14.32
C PHE A 125 -4.11 4.99 12.86
N ASN A 126 -3.85 3.72 12.55
CA ASN A 126 -3.93 3.22 11.18
C ASN A 126 -5.38 3.08 10.72
N HIS A 127 -5.77 3.89 9.73
CA HIS A 127 -7.13 3.94 9.18
C HIS A 127 -7.14 3.85 7.66
N ILE A 128 -8.33 3.58 7.10
CA ILE A 128 -8.57 3.51 5.67
C ILE A 128 -9.01 4.88 5.17
N TYR A 129 -8.34 5.35 4.10
CA TYR A 129 -8.62 6.59 3.39
C TYR A 129 -8.93 6.28 1.94
N ARG A 130 -9.91 6.97 1.36
CA ARG A 130 -10.32 6.87 -0.04
C ARG A 130 -9.84 8.09 -0.81
N TYR A 131 -9.21 7.86 -1.96
CA TYR A 131 -8.67 8.89 -2.84
C TYR A 131 -9.14 8.68 -4.28
N ASP A 132 -9.28 9.79 -5.03
CA ASP A 132 -9.40 9.72 -6.48
C ASP A 132 -8.03 9.56 -7.16
N TYR A 133 -8.04 9.36 -8.49
CA TYR A 133 -6.80 9.20 -9.26
C TYR A 133 -6.06 10.52 -9.52
N ASP A 134 -6.59 11.66 -9.09
CA ASP A 134 -5.87 12.95 -9.05
C ASP A 134 -5.17 13.18 -7.71
N GLY A 135 -5.33 12.23 -6.75
CA GLY A 135 -4.72 12.27 -5.44
C GLY A 135 -5.49 13.09 -4.41
N ASN A 136 -6.72 13.51 -4.73
CA ASN A 136 -7.57 14.21 -3.78
C ASN A 136 -8.18 13.21 -2.79
N LEU A 137 -8.15 13.55 -1.51
CA LEU A 137 -8.86 12.80 -0.48
C LEU A 137 -10.38 12.94 -0.69
N VAL A 138 -11.04 11.82 -0.98
CA VAL A 138 -12.51 11.78 -1.08
C VAL A 138 -13.10 11.76 0.32
N ASN A 139 -12.70 10.82 1.17
CA ASN A 139 -13.06 10.76 2.59
C ASN A 139 -12.13 9.84 3.38
N GLN A 140 -12.12 10.02 4.70
CA GLN A 140 -11.64 9.00 5.64
C GLN A 140 -12.77 8.00 5.83
N VAL A 141 -12.49 6.71 5.63
CA VAL A 141 -13.50 5.64 5.68
C VAL A 141 -13.69 5.12 7.10
N THR A 142 -12.59 4.95 7.83
CA THR A 142 -12.60 4.51 9.23
C THR A 142 -11.95 5.56 10.13
N GLU A 143 -12.46 5.72 11.36
CA GLU A 143 -11.94 6.68 12.34
C GLU A 143 -12.12 6.19 13.77
N GLY A 144 -11.30 6.69 14.70
CA GLY A 144 -11.35 6.39 16.12
C GLY A 144 -9.98 6.17 16.75
N ASP A 145 -9.93 5.91 18.05
CA ASP A 145 -8.71 5.64 18.82
C ASP A 145 -8.37 4.12 18.77
N TRP A 146 -8.33 3.56 17.59
CA TRP A 146 -8.08 2.14 17.31
C TRP A 146 -7.50 1.98 15.90
N GLU A 147 -7.02 0.79 15.57
CA GLU A 147 -6.32 0.54 14.31
C GLU A 147 -7.07 -0.46 13.42
N VAL A 148 -7.09 -0.17 12.14
CA VAL A 148 -7.28 -1.20 11.10
C VAL A 148 -5.98 -1.98 10.97
N THR A 149 -6.04 -3.27 11.24
CA THR A 149 -4.86 -4.15 11.15
C THR A 149 -4.70 -4.74 9.75
N GLN A 150 -5.82 -4.94 9.04
CA GLN A 150 -5.82 -5.53 7.71
C GLN A 150 -7.09 -5.17 6.94
N VAL A 151 -6.97 -4.86 5.66
CA VAL A 151 -8.09 -4.88 4.69
C VAL A 151 -8.13 -6.27 4.05
N LEU A 152 -9.26 -6.95 4.20
CA LEU A 152 -9.45 -8.32 3.73
C LEU A 152 -10.03 -8.37 2.31
N SER A 153 -10.98 -7.48 2.01
CA SER A 153 -11.64 -7.42 0.71
C SER A 153 -12.30 -6.06 0.47
N ILE A 154 -12.37 -5.67 -0.79
CA ILE A 154 -13.10 -4.50 -1.25
C ILE A 154 -14.12 -4.97 -2.28
N ASN A 155 -15.39 -4.80 -1.97
CA ASN A 155 -16.49 -5.13 -2.89
C ASN A 155 -17.02 -3.84 -3.50
N THR A 156 -16.75 -3.63 -4.78
CA THR A 156 -17.10 -2.42 -5.52
C THR A 156 -18.57 -2.37 -5.94
N GLU A 157 -19.24 -3.53 -6.09
CA GLU A 157 -20.64 -3.62 -6.45
C GLU A 157 -21.56 -3.06 -5.37
N ILE A 158 -21.24 -3.37 -4.09
CA ILE A 158 -22.01 -2.90 -2.93
C ILE A 158 -21.29 -1.80 -2.14
N GLU A 159 -20.14 -1.30 -2.67
CA GLU A 159 -19.32 -0.24 -2.07
C GLU A 159 -18.95 -0.48 -0.61
N THR A 160 -18.44 -1.68 -0.32
CA THR A 160 -18.17 -2.13 1.05
C THR A 160 -16.75 -2.66 1.18
N ILE A 161 -16.07 -2.29 2.27
CA ILE A 161 -14.76 -2.80 2.67
C ILE A 161 -14.96 -3.74 3.85
N TYR A 162 -14.33 -4.93 3.77
CA TYR A 162 -14.19 -5.87 4.86
C TYR A 162 -12.79 -5.76 5.44
N TYR A 163 -12.70 -5.58 6.74
CA TYR A 163 -11.43 -5.32 7.41
C TYR A 163 -11.39 -5.92 8.80
N GLU A 164 -10.18 -6.06 9.32
CA GLU A 164 -9.90 -6.44 10.71
C GLU A 164 -9.43 -5.21 11.48
N SER A 165 -9.89 -5.06 12.71
CA SER A 165 -9.48 -3.95 13.57
C SER A 165 -9.43 -4.28 15.05
N THR A 166 -8.77 -3.38 15.81
CA THR A 166 -8.66 -3.41 17.26
C THR A 166 -9.77 -2.64 17.96
N GLU A 167 -10.84 -2.25 17.27
CA GLU A 167 -11.90 -1.38 17.80
C GLU A 167 -12.56 -1.92 19.06
N ALA A 168 -12.78 -3.25 19.16
CA ALA A 168 -13.38 -3.88 20.34
C ALA A 168 -12.43 -3.92 21.55
N GLY A 169 -11.11 -3.90 21.31
CA GLY A 169 -10.09 -3.91 22.34
C GLY A 169 -8.70 -4.03 21.75
N SER A 170 -7.71 -3.40 22.39
CA SER A 170 -6.33 -3.33 21.87
C SER A 170 -5.65 -4.70 21.71
N LEU A 171 -6.12 -5.71 22.44
CA LEU A 171 -5.60 -7.09 22.38
C LEU A 171 -6.48 -8.01 21.52
N GLU A 172 -7.57 -7.49 20.97
CA GLU A 172 -8.53 -8.26 20.17
C GLU A 172 -8.45 -7.85 18.68
N ARG A 173 -8.81 -8.79 17.82
CA ARG A 173 -8.92 -8.58 16.38
C ARG A 173 -10.26 -9.11 15.92
N HIS A 174 -11.09 -8.23 15.38
CA HIS A 174 -12.44 -8.58 14.93
C HIS A 174 -12.67 -8.18 13.48
N LEU A 175 -13.51 -8.96 12.82
CA LEU A 175 -13.96 -8.72 11.46
C LEU A 175 -15.09 -7.69 11.45
N TYR A 176 -14.92 -6.69 10.59
CA TYR A 176 -15.88 -5.63 10.33
C TYR A 176 -16.14 -5.46 8.84
N SER A 177 -17.26 -4.83 8.51
CA SER A 177 -17.46 -4.18 7.24
C SER A 177 -17.90 -2.73 7.44
N ILE A 178 -17.62 -1.91 6.41
CA ILE A 178 -18.02 -0.51 6.36
C ILE A 178 -18.22 -0.11 4.90
N ARG A 179 -19.15 0.81 4.64
CA ARG A 179 -19.30 1.36 3.29
C ARG A 179 -18.15 2.30 2.95
N PHE A 180 -17.92 2.54 1.64
CA PHE A 180 -16.87 3.44 1.16
C PHE A 180 -16.99 4.87 1.68
N ASP A 181 -18.19 5.31 2.00
CA ASP A 181 -18.48 6.63 2.58
C ASP A 181 -18.30 6.69 4.11
N GLY A 182 -17.94 5.56 4.75
CA GLY A 182 -17.75 5.47 6.21
C GLY A 182 -19.04 5.16 6.99
N THR A 183 -20.15 4.88 6.30
CA THR A 183 -21.43 4.52 6.96
C THR A 183 -21.63 3.01 7.06
N ASP A 184 -22.72 2.58 7.69
CA ASP A 184 -23.20 1.20 7.79
C ASP A 184 -22.13 0.20 8.27
N LYS A 185 -21.35 0.61 9.31
CA LYS A 185 -20.36 -0.28 9.94
C LYS A 185 -21.05 -1.43 10.65
N VAL A 186 -20.57 -2.67 10.39
CA VAL A 186 -21.06 -3.91 11.01
C VAL A 186 -19.88 -4.70 11.55
N GLN A 187 -19.98 -5.18 12.78
CA GLN A 187 -19.06 -6.15 13.38
C GLN A 187 -19.60 -7.57 13.18
N TYR A 188 -18.77 -8.49 12.69
CA TYR A 188 -19.16 -9.89 12.40
C TYR A 188 -18.65 -10.89 13.43
N SER A 189 -17.51 -10.61 14.06
CA SER A 189 -16.97 -11.47 15.11
C SER A 189 -16.94 -10.72 16.45
N ASN A 190 -17.29 -11.41 17.53
CA ASN A 190 -17.41 -10.82 18.86
C ASN A 190 -16.96 -11.77 19.99
N SER A 191 -16.42 -12.92 19.67
CA SER A 191 -15.82 -13.80 20.67
C SER A 191 -14.43 -13.29 21.02
N PRO A 192 -14.05 -13.16 22.30
CA PRO A 192 -12.69 -12.81 22.69
C PRO A 192 -11.69 -13.79 22.04
N GLY A 193 -10.63 -13.25 21.43
CA GLY A 193 -9.63 -14.03 20.68
C GLY A 193 -8.25 -13.43 20.78
#